data_fe0062cceb956c153da4875eb6c1b4a4
#
_entry.id   fe0062cceb956c153da4875eb6c1b4a4
#
_cell.length_a   1.000
_cell.length_b   1.000
_cell.length_c   1.000
_cell.angle_alpha   90.00
_cell.angle_beta   90.00
_cell.angle_gamma   90.00
#
_symmetry.space_group_name_H-M   'P 1'
#
loop_
_entity.id
_entity.type
_entity.pdbx_description
1 polymer ?
#
loop_
_entity_poly.entity_id
_entity_poly.type
_entity_poly.pdbx_seq_one_letter_code
_entity_poly.pdbx_strand_id
1 'polypeptide(L)'
;CQDRGSERCPCILMEAGQCYTCSMSRKGICDCSVTWQGVCPYTDYMQRNRNCIYPLEHRIFRVRERKNYSEELAVVKIHVPRGFALKCRKAGAFVIAGEDGWTVPLSVMECVSAAEESTIAVAVNITGPKTMRLMKRCSAGSLWQLRGPYFSGIVNGEIYGPEKLSVIVAKGIASIPLINIRSQIGNNMAAFYLDSRKLPEKFVFDFFGGMDFEKVSLQNDV
;
A
#
# COMPACT_ATOMS: atom_id res chain seq x y z
N CYS A 1 0.68 -3.14 15.28
CA CYS A 1 1.34 -2.23 16.22
C CYS A 1 0.40 -1.06 16.53
N GLN A 2 0.13 -0.82 17.79
CA GLN A 2 -0.73 0.30 18.24
C GLN A 2 -0.15 1.66 17.84
N ASP A 3 1.17 1.75 17.72
CA ASP A 3 1.89 2.98 17.40
C ASP A 3 2.07 3.24 15.90
N ARG A 4 1.49 2.39 15.04
CA ARG A 4 1.60 2.54 13.60
C ARG A 4 1.09 3.90 13.12
N GLY A 5 1.98 4.69 12.52
CA GLY A 5 1.65 6.02 12.03
C GLY A 5 1.48 7.09 13.13
N SER A 6 1.73 6.75 14.41
CA SER A 6 1.84 7.71 15.51
C SER A 6 3.28 8.25 15.64
N GLU A 7 3.48 9.21 16.52
CA GLU A 7 4.82 9.71 16.89
C GLU A 7 5.73 8.62 17.49
N ARG A 8 5.13 7.54 18.00
CA ARG A 8 5.82 6.38 18.57
C ARG A 8 6.01 5.25 17.56
N CYS A 9 5.66 5.45 16.28
CA CYS A 9 5.81 4.43 15.26
C CYS A 9 7.28 4.00 15.16
N PRO A 10 7.60 2.70 15.29
CA PRO A 10 8.95 2.20 15.07
C PRO A 10 9.29 2.21 13.57
N CYS A 11 9.54 3.40 13.05
CA CYS A 11 9.69 3.67 11.62
C CYS A 11 10.76 2.81 10.95
N ILE A 12 11.80 2.43 11.69
CA ILE A 12 12.84 1.53 11.17
C ILE A 12 12.28 0.15 10.79
N LEU A 13 11.29 -0.36 11.52
CA LEU A 13 10.63 -1.62 11.16
C LEU A 13 9.80 -1.47 9.89
N MET A 14 9.19 -0.30 9.70
CA MET A 14 8.43 0.02 8.52
C MET A 14 9.33 0.19 7.30
N GLU A 15 10.44 0.89 7.44
CA GLU A 15 11.45 1.06 6.38
C GLU A 15 12.13 -0.25 5.99
N ALA A 16 12.40 -1.11 6.97
CA ALA A 16 12.94 -2.45 6.74
C ALA A 16 11.93 -3.42 6.12
N GLY A 17 10.67 -3.01 5.92
CA GLY A 17 9.62 -3.88 5.43
C GLY A 17 9.11 -4.90 6.45
N GLN A 18 9.42 -4.70 7.72
CA GLN A 18 9.10 -5.65 8.81
C GLN A 18 7.93 -5.21 9.69
N CYS A 19 7.33 -4.06 9.45
CA CYS A 19 6.26 -3.51 10.29
C CYS A 19 5.07 -4.48 10.47
N TYR A 20 4.68 -5.20 9.39
CA TYR A 20 3.58 -6.17 9.44
C TYR A 20 4.02 -7.60 9.64
N THR A 21 5.27 -7.92 9.35
CA THR A 21 5.82 -9.27 9.49
C THR A 21 6.45 -9.50 10.85
N CYS A 22 6.83 -8.44 11.57
CA CYS A 22 7.38 -8.56 12.91
C CYS A 22 6.32 -9.01 13.92
N SER A 23 6.41 -10.26 14.35
CA SER A 23 5.50 -10.86 15.32
C SER A 23 5.60 -10.19 16.69
N MET A 24 6.81 -9.75 17.11
CA MET A 24 6.98 -9.00 18.34
C MET A 24 6.19 -7.69 18.33
N SER A 25 6.23 -6.94 17.22
CA SER A 25 5.43 -5.71 17.08
C SER A 25 3.92 -5.96 17.03
N ARG A 26 3.49 -7.14 16.55
CA ARG A 26 2.07 -7.49 16.40
C ARG A 26 1.46 -8.13 17.63
N LYS A 27 2.19 -9.07 18.23
CA LYS A 27 1.67 -9.99 19.26
C LYS A 27 2.42 -9.90 20.58
N GLY A 28 3.54 -9.16 20.64
CA GLY A 28 4.44 -9.16 21.78
C GLY A 28 5.29 -10.44 21.94
N ILE A 29 5.21 -11.37 20.97
CA ILE A 29 5.95 -12.65 20.99
C ILE A 29 6.72 -12.77 19.69
N CYS A 30 8.04 -13.04 19.77
CA CYS A 30 8.89 -13.21 18.60
C CYS A 30 8.86 -14.64 18.06
N ASP A 31 8.64 -14.79 16.76
CA ASP A 31 8.69 -16.04 16.00
C ASP A 31 9.68 -15.98 14.82
N CYS A 32 10.65 -15.06 14.87
CA CYS A 32 11.59 -14.79 13.77
C CYS A 32 12.50 -15.95 13.41
N SER A 33 12.68 -16.95 14.27
CA SER A 33 13.44 -18.16 13.92
C SER A 33 12.89 -18.86 12.68
N VAL A 34 11.63 -18.57 12.33
CA VAL A 34 10.93 -19.18 11.18
C VAL A 34 10.93 -18.26 9.95
N THR A 35 11.01 -16.93 10.15
CA THR A 35 10.67 -15.96 9.09
C THR A 35 11.77 -14.95 8.77
N TRP A 36 12.79 -14.81 9.59
CA TRP A 36 13.81 -13.79 9.43
C TRP A 36 15.21 -14.28 9.81
N GLN A 37 16.16 -14.14 8.88
CA GLN A 37 17.56 -14.57 9.08
C GLN A 37 18.56 -13.41 9.23
N GLY A 38 18.10 -12.18 9.22
CA GLY A 38 18.94 -10.99 9.34
C GLY A 38 19.01 -10.40 10.74
N VAL A 39 19.59 -9.21 10.85
CA VAL A 39 19.60 -8.44 12.09
C VAL A 39 18.17 -8.05 12.46
N CYS A 40 17.79 -8.30 13.71
CA CYS A 40 16.44 -8.00 14.19
C CYS A 40 16.19 -6.48 14.19
N PRO A 41 15.32 -5.93 13.34
CA PRO A 41 15.05 -4.50 13.29
C PRO A 41 14.42 -3.97 14.58
N TYR A 42 13.64 -4.81 15.28
CA TYR A 42 13.04 -4.44 16.56
C TYR A 42 14.10 -4.29 17.65
N THR A 43 15.04 -5.22 17.73
CA THR A 43 16.16 -5.15 18.69
C THR A 43 17.04 -3.93 18.40
N ASP A 44 17.39 -3.70 17.15
CA ASP A 44 18.18 -2.53 16.74
C ASP A 44 17.49 -1.21 17.14
N TYR A 45 16.19 -1.10 16.88
CA TYR A 45 15.38 0.03 17.30
C TYR A 45 15.37 0.23 18.83
N MET A 46 15.21 -0.84 19.59
CA MET A 46 15.23 -0.78 21.06
C MET A 46 16.61 -0.39 21.59
N GLN A 47 17.69 -0.94 21.02
CA GLN A 47 19.08 -0.59 21.40
C GLN A 47 19.41 0.88 21.13
N ARG A 48 18.74 1.50 20.18
CA ARG A 48 18.85 2.94 19.88
C ARG A 48 17.93 3.82 20.73
N ASN A 49 17.45 3.31 21.85
CA ASN A 49 16.50 4.02 22.71
C ASN A 49 15.25 4.49 21.97
N ARG A 50 14.76 3.67 21.05
CA ARG A 50 13.60 3.94 20.16
C ARG A 50 13.82 5.13 19.21
N ASN A 51 15.05 5.42 18.86
CA ASN A 51 15.38 6.42 17.86
C ASN A 51 15.56 5.77 16.49
N CYS A 52 14.92 6.32 15.48
CA CYS A 52 15.11 5.92 14.08
C CYS A 52 16.47 6.40 13.57
N ILE A 53 17.15 5.59 12.76
CA ILE A 53 18.43 5.95 12.14
C ILE A 53 18.24 7.09 11.14
N TYR A 54 17.11 7.08 10.46
CA TYR A 54 16.79 8.06 9.45
C TYR A 54 15.52 8.78 9.86
N PRO A 55 15.54 10.12 9.94
CA PRO A 55 14.32 10.89 10.09
C PRO A 55 13.42 10.58 8.90
N LEU A 56 12.14 10.37 9.17
CA LEU A 56 11.16 10.19 8.11
C LEU A 56 11.10 11.46 7.29
N GLU A 57 11.67 11.42 6.10
CA GLU A 57 11.55 12.51 5.18
C GLU A 57 10.12 12.59 4.64
N HIS A 58 9.43 13.63 5.05
CA HIS A 58 8.22 14.05 4.35
C HIS A 58 8.63 14.67 3.02
N ARG A 59 8.17 14.08 1.93
CA ARG A 59 8.39 14.61 0.61
C ARG A 59 7.10 15.22 0.10
N ILE A 60 7.21 16.39 -0.52
CA ILE A 60 6.06 17.08 -1.08
C ILE A 60 5.96 16.73 -2.56
N PHE A 61 4.82 16.23 -2.96
CA PHE A 61 4.53 15.83 -4.33
C PHE A 61 3.28 16.53 -4.85
N ARG A 62 3.23 16.79 -6.14
CA ARG A 62 2.10 17.43 -6.81
C ARG A 62 1.09 16.39 -7.26
N VAL A 63 -0.17 16.58 -6.93
CA VAL A 63 -1.29 15.81 -7.49
C VAL A 63 -1.42 16.19 -8.97
N ARG A 64 -1.38 15.18 -9.84
CA ARG A 64 -1.61 15.32 -11.27
C ARG A 64 -3.09 15.34 -11.60
N GLU A 65 -3.81 14.36 -11.08
CA GLU A 65 -5.20 14.11 -11.40
C GLU A 65 -5.92 13.49 -10.21
N ARG A 66 -7.20 13.84 -10.05
CA ARG A 66 -8.15 13.16 -9.19
C ARG A 66 -9.33 12.71 -10.03
N LYS A 67 -9.65 11.42 -10.00
CA LYS A 67 -10.82 10.83 -10.64
C LYS A 67 -11.72 10.22 -9.57
N ASN A 68 -12.93 10.75 -9.43
CA ASN A 68 -13.92 10.17 -8.51
C ASN A 68 -14.67 9.04 -9.24
N TYR A 69 -14.81 7.92 -8.57
CA TYR A 69 -15.60 6.76 -9.01
C TYR A 69 -16.95 6.69 -8.28
N SER A 70 -16.98 7.19 -7.04
CA SER A 70 -18.21 7.43 -6.27
C SER A 70 -17.93 8.56 -5.27
N GLU A 71 -18.90 8.86 -4.39
CA GLU A 71 -18.70 9.78 -3.28
C GLU A 71 -17.64 9.28 -2.30
N GLU A 72 -17.53 7.95 -2.17
CA GLU A 72 -16.63 7.29 -1.21
C GLU A 72 -15.32 6.77 -1.83
N LEU A 73 -15.16 6.78 -3.16
CA LEU A 73 -13.97 6.23 -3.82
C LEU A 73 -13.41 7.17 -4.87
N ALA A 74 -12.15 7.54 -4.70
CA ALA A 74 -11.40 8.29 -5.70
C ALA A 74 -10.03 7.65 -5.97
N VAL A 75 -9.54 7.81 -7.19
CA VAL A 75 -8.16 7.52 -7.59
C VAL A 75 -7.42 8.83 -7.77
N VAL A 76 -6.26 8.92 -7.16
CA VAL A 76 -5.38 10.08 -7.23
C VAL A 76 -4.07 9.69 -7.89
N LYS A 77 -3.73 10.37 -8.99
CA LYS A 77 -2.41 10.27 -9.63
C LYS A 77 -1.51 11.39 -9.14
N ILE A 78 -0.28 11.04 -8.80
CA ILE A 78 0.68 11.93 -8.15
C ILE A 78 1.97 11.90 -8.94
N HIS A 79 2.49 13.09 -9.28
CA HIS A 79 3.82 13.21 -9.87
C HIS A 79 4.88 12.87 -8.82
N VAL A 80 5.80 12.00 -9.20
CA VAL A 80 6.90 11.57 -8.34
C VAL A 80 8.20 11.47 -9.15
N PRO A 81 9.37 11.56 -8.53
CA PRO A 81 10.63 11.29 -9.22
C PRO A 81 10.67 9.85 -9.73
N ARG A 82 11.35 9.63 -10.87
CA ARG A 82 11.46 8.30 -11.50
C ARG A 82 11.93 7.21 -10.52
N GLY A 83 12.94 7.51 -9.72
CA GLY A 83 13.46 6.56 -8.73
C GLY A 83 12.44 6.17 -7.67
N PHE A 84 11.55 7.10 -7.30
CA PHE A 84 10.43 6.81 -6.39
C PHE A 84 9.40 5.89 -7.05
N ALA A 85 8.99 6.20 -8.30
CA ALA A 85 8.05 5.38 -9.06
C ALA A 85 8.58 3.95 -9.27
N LEU A 86 9.87 3.80 -9.61
CA LEU A 86 10.51 2.48 -9.76
C LEU A 86 10.45 1.64 -8.47
N LYS A 87 10.69 2.25 -7.31
CA LYS A 87 10.54 1.57 -6.02
C LYS A 87 9.09 1.16 -5.75
N CYS A 88 8.12 2.00 -6.14
CA CYS A 88 6.70 1.72 -5.98
C CYS A 88 6.18 0.55 -6.83
N ARG A 89 6.94 0.06 -7.81
CA ARG A 89 6.59 -1.14 -8.59
C ARG A 89 6.60 -2.42 -7.77
N LYS A 90 7.33 -2.44 -6.65
CA LYS A 90 7.38 -3.62 -5.80
C LYS A 90 5.98 -4.01 -5.31
N ALA A 91 5.64 -5.30 -5.40
CA ALA A 91 4.36 -5.83 -4.95
C ALA A 91 4.05 -5.44 -3.50
N GLY A 92 2.83 -4.98 -3.24
CA GLY A 92 2.42 -4.51 -1.92
C GLY A 92 3.04 -3.20 -1.48
N ALA A 93 3.63 -2.43 -2.40
CA ALA A 93 4.11 -1.09 -2.08
C ALA A 93 2.95 -0.18 -1.65
N PHE A 94 3.20 0.61 -0.63
CA PHE A 94 2.27 1.65 -0.19
C PHE A 94 3.02 2.91 0.23
N VAL A 95 2.30 4.00 0.25
CA VAL A 95 2.78 5.30 0.75
C VAL A 95 1.93 5.75 1.93
N ILE A 96 2.48 6.59 2.77
CA ILE A 96 1.72 7.25 3.84
C ILE A 96 1.53 8.70 3.44
N ALA A 97 0.29 9.09 3.23
CA ALA A 97 -0.11 10.46 2.92
C ALA A 97 -0.62 11.17 4.17
N GLY A 98 -0.33 12.45 4.31
CA GLY A 98 -0.83 13.29 5.40
C GLY A 98 0.22 14.21 5.98
N GLU A 99 -0.19 14.98 6.97
CA GLU A 99 0.63 15.94 7.71
C GLU A 99 0.91 15.41 9.12
N ASP A 100 1.74 16.11 9.87
CA ASP A 100 2.02 15.77 11.26
C ASP A 100 0.73 15.70 12.08
N GLY A 101 0.65 14.69 12.94
CA GLY A 101 -0.51 14.40 13.78
C GLY A 101 -1.63 13.62 13.10
N TRP A 102 -1.61 13.42 11.76
CA TRP A 102 -2.55 12.54 11.08
C TRP A 102 -2.00 12.00 9.76
N THR A 103 -2.16 10.72 9.54
CA THR A 103 -1.67 10.05 8.33
C THR A 103 -2.62 8.97 7.85
N VAL A 104 -2.55 8.67 6.56
CA VAL A 104 -3.35 7.63 5.88
C VAL A 104 -2.41 6.75 5.06
N PRO A 105 -2.35 5.44 5.30
CA PRO A 105 -1.65 4.51 4.42
C PRO A 105 -2.48 4.28 3.15
N LEU A 106 -1.83 4.41 2.00
CA LEU A 106 -2.45 4.25 0.69
C LEU A 106 -1.65 3.25 -0.13
N SER A 107 -2.29 2.16 -0.55
CA SER A 107 -1.68 1.17 -1.44
C SER A 107 -1.45 1.78 -2.81
N VAL A 108 -0.26 1.54 -3.37
CA VAL A 108 0.04 1.94 -4.73
C VAL A 108 -0.59 0.95 -5.69
N MET A 109 -1.40 1.46 -6.62
CA MET A 109 -2.10 0.68 -7.64
C MET A 109 -1.27 0.54 -8.90
N GLU A 110 -0.82 1.67 -9.42
CA GLU A 110 -0.12 1.76 -10.69
C GLU A 110 1.10 2.66 -10.56
N CYS A 111 2.13 2.36 -11.33
CA CYS A 111 3.34 3.15 -11.40
C CYS A 111 3.75 3.33 -12.87
N VAL A 112 3.84 4.57 -13.30
CA VAL A 112 4.41 4.94 -14.58
C VAL A 112 5.79 5.56 -14.32
N SER A 113 6.83 5.01 -14.93
CA SER A 113 8.20 5.52 -14.81
C SER A 113 8.78 5.84 -16.18
N ALA A 114 8.33 6.93 -16.78
CA ALA A 114 8.87 7.46 -18.01
C ALA A 114 10.02 8.46 -17.75
N ALA A 115 10.79 8.75 -18.78
CA ALA A 115 11.92 9.69 -18.67
C ALA A 115 11.45 11.11 -18.34
N GLU A 116 10.38 11.55 -19.00
CA GLU A 116 9.85 12.90 -18.86
C GLU A 116 8.86 13.05 -17.72
N GLU A 117 8.07 12.01 -17.46
CA GLU A 117 7.01 12.06 -16.46
C GLU A 117 6.86 10.73 -15.75
N SER A 118 6.97 10.76 -14.43
CA SER A 118 6.73 9.60 -13.59
C SER A 118 5.61 9.87 -12.60
N THR A 119 4.69 8.89 -12.48
CA THR A 119 3.53 9.00 -11.59
C THR A 119 3.28 7.71 -10.83
N ILE A 120 2.64 7.85 -9.69
CA ILE A 120 1.98 6.75 -8.99
C ILE A 120 0.48 7.03 -8.90
N ALA A 121 -0.33 5.97 -8.92
CA ALA A 121 -1.76 6.04 -8.65
C ALA A 121 -2.07 5.34 -7.33
N VAL A 122 -2.91 5.96 -6.52
CA VAL A 122 -3.43 5.42 -5.26
C VAL A 122 -4.95 5.54 -5.22
N ALA A 123 -5.63 4.54 -4.64
CA ALA A 123 -7.06 4.66 -4.37
C ALA A 123 -7.29 5.12 -2.94
N VAL A 124 -8.24 6.03 -2.78
CA VAL A 124 -8.63 6.57 -1.48
C VAL A 124 -10.09 6.25 -1.21
N ASN A 125 -10.33 5.44 -0.17
CA ASN A 125 -11.67 5.20 0.35
C ASN A 125 -12.02 6.32 1.34
N ILE A 126 -13.02 7.14 0.98
CA ILE A 126 -13.35 8.41 1.67
C ILE A 126 -14.44 8.15 2.73
N THR A 127 -14.15 7.28 3.68
CA THR A 127 -15.11 6.87 4.72
C THR A 127 -14.77 7.39 6.11
N GLY A 128 -13.54 7.77 6.33
CA GLY A 128 -13.08 8.22 7.65
C GLY A 128 -12.66 9.69 7.67
N PRO A 129 -12.58 10.31 8.86
CA PRO A 129 -12.25 11.74 8.98
C PRO A 129 -10.89 12.10 8.38
N LYS A 130 -9.90 11.19 8.45
CA LYS A 130 -8.57 11.41 7.88
C LYS A 130 -8.61 11.43 6.35
N THR A 131 -9.28 10.46 5.72
CA THR A 131 -9.42 10.40 4.25
C THR A 131 -10.30 11.53 3.73
N MET A 132 -11.37 11.90 4.45
CA MET A 132 -12.18 13.08 4.12
C MET A 132 -11.34 14.38 4.16
N ARG A 133 -10.51 14.56 5.20
CA ARG A 133 -9.60 15.71 5.32
C ARG A 133 -8.58 15.75 4.18
N LEU A 134 -7.96 14.60 3.86
CA LEU A 134 -7.02 14.47 2.74
C LEU A 134 -7.68 14.87 1.42
N MET A 135 -8.89 14.38 1.18
CA MET A 135 -9.59 14.59 -0.08
C MET A 135 -10.25 15.95 -0.22
N LYS A 136 -10.56 16.65 0.88
CA LYS A 136 -11.13 18.00 0.85
C LYS A 136 -10.21 18.99 0.14
N ARG A 137 -8.89 18.79 0.22
CA ARG A 137 -7.86 19.64 -0.39
C ARG A 137 -7.20 18.99 -1.60
N CYS A 138 -7.77 17.90 -2.12
CA CYS A 138 -7.21 17.16 -3.24
C CYS A 138 -7.83 17.61 -4.56
N SER A 139 -7.03 18.31 -5.36
CA SER A 139 -7.34 18.69 -6.75
C SER A 139 -6.07 18.60 -7.58
N ALA A 140 -6.19 18.65 -8.90
CA ALA A 140 -5.03 18.75 -9.77
C ALA A 140 -4.20 19.99 -9.38
N GLY A 141 -2.89 19.81 -9.25
CA GLY A 141 -1.96 20.86 -8.81
C GLY A 141 -1.77 20.98 -7.30
N SER A 142 -2.65 20.40 -6.47
CA SER A 142 -2.47 20.43 -5.01
C SER A 142 -1.21 19.67 -4.58
N LEU A 143 -0.68 20.02 -3.41
CA LEU A 143 0.52 19.43 -2.86
C LEU A 143 0.17 18.42 -1.76
N TRP A 144 0.70 17.21 -1.85
CA TRP A 144 0.57 16.19 -0.85
C TRP A 144 1.91 15.87 -0.21
N GLN A 145 1.92 15.76 1.10
CA GLN A 145 3.06 15.22 1.83
C GLN A 145 2.96 13.69 1.83
N LEU A 146 3.98 13.02 1.29
CA LEU A 146 4.08 11.56 1.28
C LEU A 146 5.36 11.10 1.97
N ARG A 147 5.25 9.98 2.65
CA ARG A 147 6.37 9.18 3.16
C ARG A 147 6.39 7.82 2.48
N GLY A 148 7.56 7.24 2.32
CA GLY A 148 7.74 5.93 1.68
C GLY A 148 8.55 6.02 0.38
N PRO A 149 8.39 5.04 -0.54
CA PRO A 149 7.45 3.91 -0.44
C PRO A 149 7.88 2.87 0.60
N TYR A 150 6.90 2.18 1.16
CA TYR A 150 7.06 1.05 2.08
C TYR A 150 6.64 -0.24 1.40
N PHE A 151 7.21 -1.38 1.83
CA PHE A 151 7.08 -2.66 1.12
C PHE A 151 6.50 -3.80 1.96
N SER A 152 6.00 -3.51 3.16
CA SER A 152 5.39 -4.49 4.06
C SER A 152 3.89 -4.67 3.86
N GLY A 153 3.34 -4.24 2.73
CA GLY A 153 1.92 -4.41 2.39
C GLY A 153 1.53 -5.86 2.13
N ILE A 154 2.50 -6.70 1.74
CA ILE A 154 2.31 -8.15 1.58
C ILE A 154 3.12 -8.87 2.64
N VAL A 155 2.46 -9.74 3.39
CA VAL A 155 3.11 -10.65 4.33
C VAL A 155 3.56 -11.88 3.56
N ASN A 156 4.79 -12.36 3.80
CA ASN A 156 5.39 -13.51 3.11
C ASN A 156 5.51 -13.33 1.58
N GLY A 157 5.98 -12.16 1.13
CA GLY A 157 6.13 -11.84 -0.29
C GLY A 157 7.00 -12.80 -1.11
N GLU A 158 7.79 -13.66 -0.47
CA GLU A 158 8.56 -14.74 -1.09
C GLU A 158 7.68 -15.86 -1.67
N ILE A 159 6.38 -15.86 -1.35
CA ILE A 159 5.42 -16.83 -1.88
C ILE A 159 5.13 -16.55 -3.37
N TYR A 160 5.35 -15.32 -3.82
CA TYR A 160 5.07 -14.87 -5.20
C TYR A 160 6.32 -15.05 -6.06
N GLY A 161 6.54 -16.25 -6.57
CA GLY A 161 7.59 -16.53 -7.55
C GLY A 161 7.01 -16.86 -8.93
N PRO A 162 7.79 -16.70 -10.01
CA PRO A 162 7.33 -17.00 -11.38
C PRO A 162 6.98 -18.49 -11.60
N GLU A 163 7.33 -19.36 -10.67
CA GLU A 163 7.09 -20.79 -10.76
C GLU A 163 5.91 -21.28 -9.90
N LYS A 164 5.21 -20.39 -9.19
CA LYS A 164 4.15 -20.76 -8.26
C LYS A 164 2.78 -20.32 -8.77
N LEU A 165 1.85 -21.26 -8.89
CA LEU A 165 0.45 -20.96 -9.14
C LEU A 165 -0.17 -20.26 -7.92
N SER A 166 -0.79 -19.13 -8.14
CA SER A 166 -1.42 -18.33 -7.09
C SER A 166 -2.93 -18.29 -7.27
N VAL A 167 -3.66 -18.56 -6.20
CA VAL A 167 -5.10 -18.30 -6.10
C VAL A 167 -5.27 -17.02 -5.30
N ILE A 168 -6.01 -16.07 -5.85
CA ILE A 168 -6.24 -14.77 -5.23
C ILE A 168 -7.71 -14.63 -4.87
N VAL A 169 -7.96 -14.25 -3.64
CA VAL A 169 -9.31 -13.91 -3.14
C VAL A 169 -9.28 -12.49 -2.59
N ALA A 170 -10.15 -11.63 -3.09
CA ALA A 170 -10.18 -10.22 -2.69
C ALA A 170 -11.60 -9.69 -2.52
N LYS A 171 -11.74 -8.70 -1.62
CA LYS A 171 -13.02 -8.09 -1.29
C LYS A 171 -12.92 -6.56 -1.25
N GLY A 172 -13.77 -5.90 -2.00
CA GLY A 172 -13.91 -4.44 -1.99
C GLY A 172 -12.58 -3.72 -2.15
N ILE A 173 -12.34 -2.69 -1.36
CA ILE A 173 -11.13 -1.85 -1.44
C ILE A 173 -9.83 -2.62 -1.16
N ALA A 174 -9.88 -3.74 -0.47
CA ALA A 174 -8.71 -4.59 -0.23
C ALA A 174 -8.16 -5.25 -1.51
N SER A 175 -8.90 -5.21 -2.62
CA SER A 175 -8.43 -5.66 -3.93
C SER A 175 -7.43 -4.71 -4.60
N ILE A 176 -7.32 -3.47 -4.14
CA ILE A 176 -6.46 -2.43 -4.73
C ILE A 176 -4.99 -2.87 -4.91
N PRO A 177 -4.33 -3.48 -3.92
CA PRO A 177 -2.95 -3.94 -4.07
C PRO A 177 -2.75 -4.93 -5.22
N LEU A 178 -3.80 -5.67 -5.62
CA LEU A 178 -3.72 -6.66 -6.68
C LEU A 178 -3.39 -6.04 -8.05
N ILE A 179 -3.81 -4.81 -8.28
CA ILE A 179 -3.53 -4.09 -9.54
C ILE A 179 -2.02 -3.97 -9.74
N ASN A 180 -1.28 -3.66 -8.66
CA ASN A 180 0.18 -3.60 -8.69
C ASN A 180 0.82 -5.00 -8.70
N ILE A 181 0.28 -5.94 -7.91
CA ILE A 181 0.79 -7.31 -7.80
C ILE A 181 0.68 -8.07 -9.11
N ARG A 182 -0.38 -7.84 -9.88
CA ARG A 182 -0.63 -8.49 -11.18
C ARG A 182 0.58 -8.41 -12.11
N SER A 183 1.24 -7.25 -12.17
CA SER A 183 2.40 -7.05 -13.04
C SER A 183 3.59 -7.96 -12.71
N GLN A 184 3.59 -8.59 -11.52
CA GLN A 184 4.66 -9.46 -11.03
C GLN A 184 4.26 -10.93 -11.02
N ILE A 185 2.99 -11.25 -10.81
CA ILE A 185 2.47 -12.62 -10.86
C ILE A 185 2.36 -13.09 -12.33
N GLY A 186 2.05 -12.18 -13.26
CA GLY A 186 1.95 -12.49 -14.67
C GLY A 186 0.92 -13.60 -14.95
N ASN A 187 1.31 -14.60 -15.75
CA ASN A 187 0.47 -15.73 -16.13
C ASN A 187 0.36 -16.84 -15.06
N ASN A 188 0.98 -16.66 -13.90
CA ASN A 188 0.99 -17.65 -12.81
C ASN A 188 -0.20 -17.51 -11.87
N MET A 189 -1.20 -16.72 -12.24
CA MET A 189 -2.46 -16.64 -11.52
C MET A 189 -3.36 -17.80 -11.96
N ALA A 190 -3.58 -18.77 -11.06
CA ALA A 190 -4.43 -19.94 -11.31
C ALA A 190 -5.92 -19.57 -11.27
N ALA A 191 -6.31 -18.69 -10.33
CA ALA A 191 -7.66 -18.19 -10.22
C ALA A 191 -7.69 -16.85 -9.49
N PHE A 192 -8.65 -15.99 -9.83
CA PHE A 192 -8.91 -14.75 -9.13
C PHE A 192 -10.40 -14.63 -8.81
N TYR A 193 -10.71 -14.55 -7.52
CA TYR A 193 -12.05 -14.39 -6.98
C TYR A 193 -12.21 -12.97 -6.42
N LEU A 194 -13.15 -12.20 -6.96
CA LEU A 194 -13.38 -10.82 -6.56
C LEU A 194 -14.81 -10.61 -6.05
N ASP A 195 -14.92 -10.25 -4.76
CA ASP A 195 -16.15 -9.67 -4.22
C ASP A 195 -16.15 -8.16 -4.47
N SER A 196 -16.79 -7.74 -5.56
CA SER A 196 -16.82 -6.36 -6.00
C SER A 196 -18.02 -5.55 -5.51
N ARG A 197 -18.91 -6.09 -4.67
CA ARG A 197 -20.18 -5.46 -4.26
C ARG A 197 -20.05 -4.05 -3.68
N LYS A 198 -18.88 -3.73 -3.09
CA LYS A 198 -18.57 -2.41 -2.52
C LYS A 198 -17.70 -1.53 -3.42
N LEU A 199 -17.48 -1.96 -4.65
CA LEU A 199 -16.73 -1.20 -5.64
C LEU A 199 -17.65 -0.68 -6.73
N PRO A 200 -17.50 0.58 -7.17
CA PRO A 200 -18.24 1.10 -8.32
C PRO A 200 -17.94 0.26 -9.58
N GLU A 201 -18.94 -0.06 -10.37
CA GLU A 201 -18.79 -0.87 -11.59
C GLU A 201 -17.75 -0.29 -12.54
N LYS A 202 -17.76 1.03 -12.71
CA LYS A 202 -16.78 1.71 -13.55
C LYS A 202 -15.35 1.54 -13.04
N PHE A 203 -15.15 1.49 -11.71
CA PHE A 203 -13.84 1.22 -11.13
C PHE A 203 -13.39 -0.21 -11.42
N VAL A 204 -14.32 -1.17 -11.27
CA VAL A 204 -14.04 -2.58 -11.60
C VAL A 204 -13.71 -2.73 -13.08
N PHE A 205 -14.44 -2.10 -13.96
CA PHE A 205 -14.17 -2.12 -15.40
C PHE A 205 -12.80 -1.52 -15.73
N ASP A 206 -12.48 -0.33 -15.21
CA ASP A 206 -11.25 0.39 -15.53
C ASP A 206 -9.99 -0.35 -15.04
N PHE A 207 -10.04 -1.04 -13.90
CA PHE A 207 -8.84 -1.62 -13.27
C PHE A 207 -8.80 -3.15 -13.27
N PHE A 208 -9.92 -3.83 -13.36
CA PHE A 208 -10.02 -5.29 -13.36
C PHE A 208 -10.58 -5.86 -14.67
N GLY A 209 -11.14 -5.02 -15.57
CA GLY A 209 -11.78 -5.48 -16.82
C GLY A 209 -10.87 -6.24 -17.78
N GLY A 210 -9.55 -6.11 -17.66
CA GLY A 210 -8.56 -6.91 -18.39
C GLY A 210 -8.03 -8.12 -17.62
N MET A 211 -8.64 -8.48 -16.49
CA MET A 211 -8.32 -9.66 -15.69
C MET A 211 -9.45 -10.68 -15.85
N ASP A 212 -9.09 -11.94 -15.98
CA ASP A 212 -10.04 -13.02 -15.83
C ASP A 212 -10.28 -13.25 -14.34
N PHE A 213 -11.51 -12.98 -13.87
CA PHE A 213 -11.87 -13.15 -12.46
C PHE A 213 -13.31 -13.64 -12.30
N GLU A 214 -13.53 -14.44 -11.28
CA GLU A 214 -14.87 -14.87 -10.89
C GLU A 214 -15.47 -13.90 -9.86
N LYS A 215 -16.68 -13.42 -10.13
CA LYS A 215 -17.43 -12.63 -9.15
C LYS A 215 -17.97 -13.56 -8.07
N VAL A 216 -17.60 -13.27 -6.84
CA VAL A 216 -18.01 -14.03 -5.66
C VAL A 216 -18.68 -13.13 -4.63
N SER A 217 -19.46 -13.72 -3.75
CA SER A 217 -20.05 -13.06 -2.59
C SER A 217 -19.41 -13.67 -1.34
N LEU A 218 -18.45 -12.98 -0.77
CA LEU A 218 -17.81 -13.41 0.47
C LEU A 218 -18.68 -13.00 1.65
N GLN A 219 -19.17 -13.97 2.43
CA GLN A 219 -19.89 -13.69 3.65
C GLN A 219 -18.95 -13.04 4.67
N ASN A 220 -19.48 -12.06 5.42
CA ASN A 220 -18.79 -11.60 6.61
C ASN A 220 -19.13 -12.63 7.71
N ASP A 221 -18.16 -13.42 8.12
CA ASP A 221 -18.27 -14.08 9.42
C ASP A 221 -18.27 -12.96 10.46
N VAL A 222 -19.33 -12.93 11.22
CA VAL A 222 -19.62 -11.95 12.29
C VAL A 222 -18.73 -12.25 13.48
#